data_6075aa307f96df0579be1a909e1930ac
#
_entry.id   6075aa307f96df0579be1a909e1930ac
#
_cell.length_a   1.000
_cell.length_b   1.000
_cell.length_c   1.000
_cell.angle_alpha   90.00
_cell.angle_beta   90.00
_cell.angle_gamma   90.00
#
_symmetry.space_group_name_H-M   'P 1'
#
loop_
_entity.id
_entity.type
_entity.pdbx_description
1 polymer ?
#
loop_
_entity_poly.entity_id
_entity_poly.type
_entity_poly.pdbx_seq_one_letter_code
_entity_poly.pdbx_strand_id
1 'polypeptide(L)'
;MSAELRSNFLRTQIQGDLDAGLSGPVITRFPPEPNGYLHIGHAKSITVNFGLAEQFGGRCHLRFDDTNPEKESQEFIDSIQEDVRWLGYEWHGEVRYASAYFQQLFEWALHLIDEGLAYVCDLSPEEAREYRGTLTEAGRNSPYRDRSTSENMALFLKMREGEFSDGERVLRAKIDMASSNMNLRDPILYRIRHASHHQTGDEWPIYPTYDFAHGQEDAIEGITHSICTLEFEDHRPLYDWFIAHLPVPHRPRQIEFARLNTSFTITSKRKLKQLVDDQVVAGWDDPRMPTIAGLRRRGYPAPAIRHFCEEVGTSRSDGMVDMAMLESAVRDHLNRHAPRAMCVMRPLRLILTDLPESMTLSVSNHPADPQFGERQLRMDRELFIDREDFREEANKHFKRLVLGKRVRLRGGLVIEGERCDKDSDGTIVCVYARCITLVPGADPEDGVKPKGVIHWVSAEHSVPATIRQYDRLFSVADPARADDMMSALNPDSLVVSNDAMIEPALRDAAPEQVFQFEREGYFVADRYDHSAAHPVFNMTIGLRDSWSGSNG
;
A
#
# COMPACT_ATOMS: atom_id res chain seq x y z
N MET A 1 16.54 14.83 17.33
CA MET A 1 15.99 16.14 16.91
C MET A 1 14.72 15.83 16.14
N SER A 2 13.55 16.20 16.68
CA SER A 2 12.29 16.08 15.96
C SER A 2 12.39 16.98 14.73
N ALA A 3 12.35 16.39 13.53
CA ALA A 3 12.16 17.16 12.32
C ALA A 3 10.91 18.03 12.54
N GLU A 4 11.00 19.34 12.38
CA GLU A 4 9.82 20.21 12.37
C GLU A 4 8.89 19.69 11.29
N LEU A 5 7.83 19.03 11.72
CA LEU A 5 6.81 18.49 10.84
C LEU A 5 6.22 19.67 10.05
N ARG A 6 6.28 19.63 8.73
CA ARG A 6 5.74 20.69 7.87
C ARG A 6 4.31 21.00 8.25
N SER A 7 4.01 22.28 8.49
CA SER A 7 2.64 22.72 8.75
C SER A 7 1.74 22.36 7.57
N ASN A 8 0.55 21.85 7.84
CA ASN A 8 -0.49 21.63 6.84
C ASN A 8 -1.81 22.19 7.34
N PHE A 9 -2.78 22.36 6.45
CA PHE A 9 -4.05 23.02 6.80
C PHE A 9 -4.84 22.26 7.89
N LEU A 10 -4.76 20.92 7.97
CA LEU A 10 -5.44 20.13 9.00
C LEU A 10 -4.84 20.46 10.38
N ARG A 11 -3.52 20.50 10.50
CA ARG A 11 -2.84 20.89 11.74
C ARG A 11 -3.23 22.29 12.17
N THR A 12 -3.20 23.23 11.21
CA THR A 12 -3.58 24.63 11.48
C THR A 12 -5.02 24.72 11.98
N GLN A 13 -5.92 23.92 11.41
CA GLN A 13 -7.32 23.91 11.78
C GLN A 13 -7.53 23.28 13.15
N ILE A 14 -6.93 22.11 13.44
CA ILE A 14 -6.99 21.47 14.77
C ILE A 14 -6.42 22.41 15.84
N GLN A 15 -5.28 23.04 15.58
CA GLN A 15 -4.69 24.00 16.51
C GLN A 15 -5.63 25.19 16.76
N GLY A 16 -6.25 25.73 15.70
CA GLY A 16 -7.22 26.80 15.81
C GLY A 16 -8.46 26.43 16.64
N ASP A 17 -8.94 25.20 16.51
CA ASP A 17 -10.08 24.69 17.28
C ASP A 17 -9.71 24.50 18.77
N LEU A 18 -8.48 24.07 19.06
CA LEU A 18 -7.95 24.01 20.43
C LEU A 18 -7.78 25.40 21.04
N ASP A 19 -7.24 26.34 20.30
CA ASP A 19 -7.07 27.75 20.74
C ASP A 19 -8.43 28.45 20.94
N ALA A 20 -9.45 28.05 20.21
CA ALA A 20 -10.84 28.50 20.36
C ALA A 20 -11.59 27.86 21.52
N GLY A 21 -10.95 26.94 22.26
CA GLY A 21 -11.48 26.36 23.49
C GLY A 21 -12.09 24.96 23.32
N LEU A 22 -11.74 24.22 22.27
CA LEU A 22 -12.08 22.80 22.20
C LEU A 22 -11.52 22.10 23.45
N SER A 23 -12.39 21.56 24.29
CA SER A 23 -12.02 20.89 25.54
C SER A 23 -11.85 19.39 25.31
N GLY A 24 -10.81 18.80 25.91
CA GLY A 24 -10.51 17.38 25.82
C GLY A 24 -9.48 17.02 24.74
N PRO A 25 -9.19 15.74 24.58
CA PRO A 25 -8.23 15.27 23.59
C PRO A 25 -8.76 15.40 22.17
N VAL A 26 -7.86 15.58 21.21
CA VAL A 26 -8.18 15.42 19.78
C VAL A 26 -8.49 13.94 19.51
N ILE A 27 -9.66 13.65 18.99
CA ILE A 27 -10.10 12.29 18.67
C ILE A 27 -10.41 12.23 17.17
N THR A 28 -9.69 11.38 16.48
CA THR A 28 -9.89 11.04 15.06
C THR A 28 -10.33 9.58 14.91
N ARG A 29 -10.62 9.15 13.69
CA ARG A 29 -10.92 7.75 13.40
C ARG A 29 -10.49 7.36 11.99
N PHE A 30 -10.19 6.08 11.80
CA PHE A 30 -10.05 5.43 10.51
C PHE A 30 -11.21 4.44 10.34
N PRO A 31 -12.19 4.71 9.42
CA PRO A 31 -13.42 3.94 9.28
C PRO A 31 -13.45 3.14 7.97
N PRO A 32 -12.64 2.09 7.79
CA PRO A 32 -12.67 1.30 6.56
C PRO A 32 -13.91 0.42 6.45
N GLU A 33 -14.47 0.27 5.23
CA GLU A 33 -15.39 -0.83 4.93
C GLU A 33 -14.61 -2.16 4.89
N PRO A 34 -15.06 -3.22 5.60
CA PRO A 34 -14.38 -4.52 5.62
C PRO A 34 -14.73 -5.38 4.38
N ASN A 35 -14.54 -4.83 3.19
CA ASN A 35 -14.94 -5.41 1.90
C ASN A 35 -13.79 -5.53 0.90
N GLY A 36 -12.52 -5.47 1.35
CA GLY A 36 -11.32 -5.64 0.54
C GLY A 36 -10.04 -5.22 1.24
N TYR A 37 -8.92 -5.55 0.63
CA TYR A 37 -7.59 -5.20 1.11
C TYR A 37 -7.31 -3.69 1.02
N LEU A 38 -6.57 -3.16 1.99
CA LEU A 38 -6.11 -1.77 1.97
C LEU A 38 -5.04 -1.56 0.89
N HIS A 39 -4.99 -0.35 0.35
CA HIS A 39 -3.99 0.07 -0.64
C HIS A 39 -3.26 1.34 -0.19
N ILE A 40 -2.29 1.79 -0.98
CA ILE A 40 -1.44 2.96 -0.66
C ILE A 40 -2.26 4.24 -0.35
N GLY A 41 -3.44 4.41 -0.95
CA GLY A 41 -4.35 5.51 -0.62
C GLY A 41 -4.87 5.44 0.82
N HIS A 42 -5.16 4.23 1.31
CA HIS A 42 -5.54 4.02 2.72
C HIS A 42 -4.35 4.23 3.66
N ALA A 43 -3.12 3.86 3.26
CA ALA A 43 -1.93 4.14 4.05
C ALA A 43 -1.77 5.65 4.33
N LYS A 44 -2.07 6.52 3.34
CA LYS A 44 -2.11 7.97 3.55
C LYS A 44 -3.19 8.38 4.56
N SER A 45 -4.41 7.85 4.43
CA SER A 45 -5.51 8.16 5.36
C SER A 45 -5.19 7.70 6.79
N ILE A 46 -4.60 6.51 6.96
CA ILE A 46 -4.12 6.00 8.24
C ILE A 46 -3.05 6.95 8.81
N THR A 47 -2.02 7.28 8.04
CA THR A 47 -0.93 8.17 8.46
C THR A 47 -1.46 9.55 8.88
N VAL A 48 -2.44 10.09 8.17
CA VAL A 48 -3.06 11.38 8.50
C VAL A 48 -3.85 11.30 9.81
N ASN A 49 -4.77 10.33 9.93
CA ASN A 49 -5.66 10.23 11.10
C ASN A 49 -4.90 9.87 12.38
N PHE A 50 -4.08 8.81 12.34
CA PHE A 50 -3.28 8.39 13.49
C PHE A 50 -2.18 9.41 13.82
N GLY A 51 -1.45 9.89 12.80
CA GLY A 51 -0.35 10.84 13.00
C GLY A 51 -0.82 12.19 13.57
N LEU A 52 -1.99 12.69 13.16
CA LEU A 52 -2.57 13.90 13.78
C LEU A 52 -2.99 13.65 15.23
N ALA A 53 -3.64 12.53 15.52
CA ALA A 53 -3.98 12.17 16.88
C ALA A 53 -2.74 12.10 17.78
N GLU A 54 -1.70 11.37 17.36
CA GLU A 54 -0.44 11.27 18.10
C GLU A 54 0.22 12.64 18.31
N GLN A 55 0.27 13.48 17.28
CA GLN A 55 0.90 14.80 17.35
C GLN A 55 0.26 15.73 18.38
N PHE A 56 -1.07 15.64 18.52
CA PHE A 56 -1.81 16.46 19.49
C PHE A 56 -2.06 15.75 20.83
N GLY A 57 -1.38 14.61 21.09
CA GLY A 57 -1.56 13.83 22.32
C GLY A 57 -2.99 13.27 22.48
N GLY A 58 -3.65 13.06 21.35
CA GLY A 58 -5.03 12.62 21.28
C GLY A 58 -5.17 11.11 21.05
N ARG A 59 -6.24 10.70 20.38
CA ARG A 59 -6.62 9.30 20.16
C ARG A 59 -7.12 9.10 18.74
N CYS A 60 -6.86 7.91 18.17
CA CYS A 60 -7.48 7.49 16.91
C CYS A 60 -8.24 6.20 17.14
N HIS A 61 -9.49 6.14 16.67
CA HIS A 61 -10.31 4.94 16.71
C HIS A 61 -10.20 4.16 15.40
N LEU A 62 -10.30 2.83 15.47
CA LEU A 62 -10.56 1.98 14.31
C LEU A 62 -12.03 1.56 14.37
N ARG A 63 -12.83 1.94 13.37
CA ARG A 63 -14.23 1.57 13.24
C ARG A 63 -14.47 0.94 11.87
N PHE A 64 -14.95 -0.27 11.85
CA PHE A 64 -15.43 -0.88 10.60
C PHE A 64 -16.80 -0.33 10.25
N ASP A 65 -16.90 0.22 9.03
CA ASP A 65 -18.18 0.57 8.44
C ASP A 65 -18.81 -0.70 7.84
N ASP A 66 -19.52 -1.43 8.68
CA ASP A 66 -20.20 -2.67 8.36
C ASP A 66 -21.72 -2.46 8.18
N THR A 67 -22.11 -1.37 7.52
CA THR A 67 -23.52 -1.06 7.20
C THR A 67 -24.07 -1.86 6.02
N ASN A 68 -23.25 -2.63 5.30
CA ASN A 68 -23.65 -3.40 4.13
C ASN A 68 -23.43 -4.91 4.32
N PRO A 69 -24.46 -5.70 4.67
CA PRO A 69 -24.33 -7.11 5.06
C PRO A 69 -23.79 -8.04 3.96
N GLU A 70 -23.83 -7.63 2.68
CA GLU A 70 -23.54 -8.52 1.55
C GLU A 70 -22.05 -8.56 1.15
N LYS A 71 -21.20 -7.68 1.68
CA LYS A 71 -19.83 -7.48 1.16
C LYS A 71 -18.73 -7.68 2.18
N GLU A 72 -19.08 -7.97 3.40
CA GLU A 72 -18.15 -7.96 4.52
C GLU A 72 -17.61 -9.35 4.80
N SER A 73 -16.31 -9.45 5.11
CA SER A 73 -15.71 -10.72 5.50
C SER A 73 -14.70 -10.57 6.63
N GLN A 74 -14.59 -11.61 7.46
CA GLN A 74 -13.62 -11.68 8.55
C GLN A 74 -12.18 -11.57 8.03
N GLU A 75 -11.89 -12.14 6.86
CA GLU A 75 -10.59 -12.04 6.20
C GLU A 75 -10.14 -10.58 6.03
N PHE A 76 -11.04 -9.71 5.57
CA PHE A 76 -10.71 -8.30 5.37
C PHE A 76 -10.57 -7.55 6.69
N ILE A 77 -11.39 -7.88 7.70
CA ILE A 77 -11.27 -7.31 9.06
C ILE A 77 -9.89 -7.63 9.64
N ASP A 78 -9.45 -8.87 9.54
CA ASP A 78 -8.14 -9.31 10.06
C ASP A 78 -6.99 -8.66 9.29
N SER A 79 -7.07 -8.63 7.96
CA SER A 79 -6.06 -7.99 7.10
C SER A 79 -5.94 -6.49 7.39
N ILE A 80 -7.05 -5.77 7.54
CA ILE A 80 -7.05 -4.33 7.83
C ILE A 80 -6.39 -4.05 9.18
N GLN A 81 -6.69 -4.83 10.21
CA GLN A 81 -6.06 -4.70 11.52
C GLN A 81 -4.55 -4.98 11.46
N GLU A 82 -4.14 -6.02 10.72
CA GLU A 82 -2.73 -6.34 10.51
C GLU A 82 -2.01 -5.20 9.79
N ASP A 83 -2.61 -4.65 8.74
CA ASP A 83 -2.04 -3.55 7.95
C ASP A 83 -1.83 -2.27 8.78
N VAL A 84 -2.81 -1.89 9.64
CA VAL A 84 -2.69 -0.73 10.53
C VAL A 84 -1.53 -0.93 11.52
N ARG A 85 -1.44 -2.12 12.16
CA ARG A 85 -0.34 -2.44 13.08
C ARG A 85 1.01 -2.51 12.36
N TRP A 86 1.06 -3.12 11.19
CA TRP A 86 2.29 -3.19 10.40
C TRP A 86 2.79 -1.82 9.98
N LEU A 87 1.88 -0.88 9.65
CA LEU A 87 2.25 0.51 9.42
C LEU A 87 2.78 1.21 10.68
N GLY A 88 2.71 0.57 11.87
CA GLY A 88 3.25 1.05 13.14
C GLY A 88 2.29 1.92 13.92
N TYR A 89 0.98 1.74 13.72
CA TYR A 89 -0.06 2.46 14.46
C TYR A 89 -0.87 1.52 15.34
N GLU A 90 -1.33 2.05 16.47
CA GLU A 90 -2.24 1.39 17.41
C GLU A 90 -3.48 2.25 17.60
N TRP A 91 -4.66 1.65 17.49
CA TRP A 91 -5.92 2.36 17.77
C TRP A 91 -6.24 2.35 19.26
N HIS A 92 -7.03 3.33 19.68
CA HIS A 92 -7.42 3.48 21.06
C HIS A 92 -8.65 2.63 21.41
N GLY A 93 -8.53 1.77 22.43
CA GLY A 93 -9.61 0.91 22.93
C GLY A 93 -9.90 -0.28 22.02
N GLU A 94 -11.13 -0.78 22.09
CA GLU A 94 -11.58 -1.89 21.27
C GLU A 94 -11.84 -1.44 19.82
N VAL A 95 -11.77 -2.40 18.90
CA VAL A 95 -12.26 -2.20 17.51
C VAL A 95 -13.76 -1.95 17.56
N ARG A 96 -14.21 -0.97 16.81
CA ARG A 96 -15.62 -0.56 16.73
C ARG A 96 -16.25 -1.00 15.42
N TYR A 97 -17.57 -1.17 15.47
CA TYR A 97 -18.37 -1.56 14.31
C TYR A 97 -19.59 -0.65 14.21
N ALA A 98 -19.95 -0.22 13.02
CA ALA A 98 -21.16 0.55 12.74
C ALA A 98 -22.41 -0.22 13.22
N SER A 99 -22.41 -1.54 13.04
CA SER A 99 -23.49 -2.41 13.48
C SER A 99 -23.75 -2.41 14.99
N ALA A 100 -22.75 -2.08 15.81
CA ALA A 100 -22.95 -1.93 17.27
C ALA A 100 -23.87 -0.75 17.63
N TYR A 101 -24.08 0.19 16.72
CA TYR A 101 -24.90 1.38 16.91
C TYR A 101 -26.27 1.29 16.22
N PHE A 102 -26.62 0.19 15.56
CA PHE A 102 -27.87 0.05 14.79
C PHE A 102 -29.12 0.38 15.60
N GLN A 103 -29.17 0.00 16.87
CA GLN A 103 -30.32 0.33 17.73
C GLN A 103 -30.42 1.85 17.96
N GLN A 104 -29.33 2.53 18.26
CA GLN A 104 -29.31 3.97 18.46
C GLN A 104 -29.63 4.73 17.16
N LEU A 105 -29.11 4.27 16.03
CA LEU A 105 -29.41 4.83 14.71
C LEU A 105 -30.90 4.68 14.37
N PHE A 106 -31.49 3.53 14.71
CA PHE A 106 -32.92 3.30 14.53
C PHE A 106 -33.75 4.25 15.39
N GLU A 107 -33.41 4.43 16.66
CA GLU A 107 -34.09 5.40 17.55
C GLU A 107 -33.99 6.84 17.03
N TRP A 108 -32.86 7.23 16.49
CA TRP A 108 -32.70 8.54 15.85
C TRP A 108 -33.46 8.69 14.53
N ALA A 109 -33.65 7.61 13.79
CA ALA A 109 -34.54 7.63 12.63
C ALA A 109 -36.02 7.81 13.04
N LEU A 110 -36.46 7.17 14.13
CA LEU A 110 -37.79 7.40 14.71
C LEU A 110 -37.95 8.87 15.17
N HIS A 111 -36.92 9.44 15.80
CA HIS A 111 -36.92 10.87 16.19
C HIS A 111 -37.11 11.78 14.97
N LEU A 112 -36.38 11.56 13.86
CA LEU A 112 -36.57 12.34 12.64
C LEU A 112 -37.99 12.20 12.06
N ILE A 113 -38.63 11.04 12.15
CA ILE A 113 -40.01 10.85 11.74
C ILE A 113 -40.96 11.68 12.64
N ASP A 114 -40.75 11.63 13.97
CA ASP A 114 -41.58 12.34 14.93
C ASP A 114 -41.52 13.85 14.73
N GLU A 115 -40.34 14.38 14.44
CA GLU A 115 -40.12 15.80 14.10
C GLU A 115 -40.61 16.19 12.68
N GLY A 116 -41.15 15.23 11.91
CA GLY A 116 -41.59 15.47 10.53
C GLY A 116 -40.46 15.70 9.52
N LEU A 117 -39.25 15.28 9.86
CA LEU A 117 -38.01 15.43 9.08
C LEU A 117 -37.63 14.15 8.30
N ALA A 118 -38.43 13.10 8.39
CA ALA A 118 -38.25 11.87 7.61
C ALA A 118 -39.61 11.28 7.21
N TYR A 119 -39.64 10.54 6.12
CA TYR A 119 -40.83 9.87 5.61
C TYR A 119 -40.50 8.55 4.91
N VAL A 120 -41.44 7.60 4.95
CA VAL A 120 -41.37 6.36 4.20
C VAL A 120 -41.80 6.59 2.77
N CYS A 121 -41.00 6.14 1.82
CA CYS A 121 -41.21 6.35 0.38
C CYS A 121 -41.34 5.00 -0.32
N ASP A 122 -42.40 4.85 -1.13
CA ASP A 122 -42.72 3.61 -1.85
C ASP A 122 -42.36 3.71 -3.35
N LEU A 123 -41.61 4.76 -3.77
CA LEU A 123 -41.13 4.86 -5.15
C LEU A 123 -40.13 3.74 -5.44
N SER A 124 -40.25 3.12 -6.59
CA SER A 124 -39.23 2.24 -7.14
C SER A 124 -37.89 2.98 -7.36
N PRO A 125 -36.77 2.27 -7.47
CA PRO A 125 -35.47 2.89 -7.74
C PRO A 125 -35.46 3.76 -9.02
N GLU A 126 -36.18 3.33 -10.05
CA GLU A 126 -36.31 4.03 -11.32
C GLU A 126 -37.10 5.34 -11.13
N GLU A 127 -38.27 5.28 -10.51
CA GLU A 127 -39.09 6.46 -10.21
C GLU A 127 -38.35 7.44 -9.29
N ALA A 128 -37.70 6.92 -8.23
CA ALA A 128 -36.91 7.74 -7.31
C ALA A 128 -35.78 8.49 -8.02
N ARG A 129 -35.12 7.87 -9.03
CA ARG A 129 -34.10 8.52 -9.86
C ARG A 129 -34.70 9.64 -10.70
N GLU A 130 -35.88 9.40 -11.31
CA GLU A 130 -36.60 10.41 -12.09
C GLU A 130 -37.03 11.59 -11.20
N TYR A 131 -37.60 11.33 -10.02
CA TYR A 131 -38.02 12.37 -9.08
C TYR A 131 -36.83 13.17 -8.53
N ARG A 132 -35.66 12.57 -8.37
CA ARG A 132 -34.45 13.27 -7.88
C ARG A 132 -33.94 14.32 -8.86
N GLY A 133 -34.23 14.18 -10.16
CA GLY A 133 -33.73 15.06 -11.20
C GLY A 133 -32.27 14.88 -11.52
N THR A 134 -31.63 15.90 -12.11
CA THR A 134 -30.24 15.90 -12.55
C THR A 134 -29.44 17.03 -11.91
N LEU A 135 -28.14 17.14 -12.23
CA LEU A 135 -27.32 18.29 -11.78
C LEU A 135 -27.84 19.64 -12.30
N THR A 136 -28.51 19.64 -13.44
CA THR A 136 -29.05 20.87 -14.09
C THR A 136 -30.56 21.04 -13.94
N GLU A 137 -31.27 20.03 -13.47
CA GLU A 137 -32.71 20.04 -13.27
C GLU A 137 -33.02 19.75 -11.80
N ALA A 138 -33.87 20.61 -11.20
CA ALA A 138 -34.33 20.40 -9.84
C ALA A 138 -35.15 19.10 -9.73
N GLY A 139 -35.08 18.45 -8.57
CA GLY A 139 -35.94 17.33 -8.24
C GLY A 139 -37.38 17.79 -7.97
N ARG A 140 -38.28 16.84 -7.89
CA ARG A 140 -39.68 17.04 -7.51
C ARG A 140 -40.04 16.20 -6.28
N ASN A 141 -40.96 16.68 -5.47
CA ASN A 141 -41.40 16.00 -4.27
C ASN A 141 -42.02 14.64 -4.61
N SER A 142 -41.65 13.62 -3.82
CA SER A 142 -42.34 12.33 -3.86
C SER A 142 -43.82 12.49 -3.45
N PRO A 143 -44.75 11.75 -4.05
CA PRO A 143 -46.16 11.74 -3.62
C PRO A 143 -46.32 11.26 -2.16
N TYR A 144 -45.34 10.59 -1.62
CA TYR A 144 -45.32 10.06 -0.24
C TYR A 144 -44.74 11.03 0.78
N ARG A 145 -44.18 12.16 0.34
CA ARG A 145 -43.43 13.12 1.17
C ARG A 145 -44.26 13.75 2.28
N ASP A 146 -45.55 13.88 2.04
CA ASP A 146 -46.48 14.55 2.95
C ASP A 146 -47.39 13.58 3.71
N ARG A 147 -47.02 12.31 3.81
CA ARG A 147 -47.65 11.37 4.74
C ARG A 147 -47.56 11.87 6.19
N SER A 148 -48.58 11.58 6.97
CA SER A 148 -48.59 11.95 8.39
C SER A 148 -47.47 11.28 9.16
N THR A 149 -46.98 11.93 10.21
CA THR A 149 -45.98 11.37 11.12
C THR A 149 -46.40 10.01 11.67
N SER A 150 -47.67 9.85 12.07
CA SER A 150 -48.21 8.58 12.59
C SER A 150 -48.19 7.44 11.56
N GLU A 151 -48.49 7.76 10.28
CA GLU A 151 -48.42 6.76 9.19
C GLU A 151 -46.98 6.38 8.89
N ASN A 152 -46.06 7.33 8.79
CA ASN A 152 -44.63 7.07 8.60
C ASN A 152 -44.04 6.23 9.74
N MET A 153 -44.42 6.54 10.98
CA MET A 153 -44.00 5.79 12.15
C MET A 153 -44.45 4.32 12.07
N ALA A 154 -45.74 4.09 11.78
CA ALA A 154 -46.28 2.74 11.64
C ALA A 154 -45.63 1.96 10.50
N LEU A 155 -45.36 2.59 9.36
CA LEU A 155 -44.71 1.98 8.22
C LEU A 155 -43.22 1.64 8.50
N PHE A 156 -42.49 2.52 9.17
CA PHE A 156 -41.10 2.27 9.49
C PHE A 156 -40.92 1.18 10.53
N LEU A 157 -41.81 1.07 11.53
CA LEU A 157 -41.84 -0.05 12.47
C LEU A 157 -42.10 -1.37 11.73
N LYS A 158 -43.03 -1.42 10.78
CA LYS A 158 -43.27 -2.60 9.94
C LYS A 158 -42.08 -2.96 9.04
N MET A 159 -41.33 -1.97 8.54
CA MET A 159 -40.06 -2.23 7.86
C MET A 159 -39.07 -2.95 8.80
N ARG A 160 -38.99 -2.51 10.08
CA ARG A 160 -38.14 -3.14 11.12
C ARG A 160 -38.59 -4.55 11.47
N GLU A 161 -39.88 -4.84 11.40
CA GLU A 161 -40.48 -6.16 11.63
C GLU A 161 -40.34 -7.11 10.43
N GLY A 162 -39.82 -6.59 9.28
CA GLY A 162 -39.60 -7.41 8.08
C GLY A 162 -40.87 -7.69 7.27
N GLU A 163 -41.92 -6.90 7.42
CA GLU A 163 -43.20 -7.11 6.71
C GLU A 163 -43.13 -6.79 5.20
N PHE A 164 -42.06 -6.13 4.72
CA PHE A 164 -41.92 -5.69 3.33
C PHE A 164 -40.71 -6.33 2.65
N SER A 165 -40.82 -6.52 1.34
CA SER A 165 -39.75 -7.09 0.52
C SER A 165 -38.60 -6.11 0.27
N ASP A 166 -37.44 -6.63 -0.13
CA ASP A 166 -36.28 -5.83 -0.54
C ASP A 166 -36.65 -4.84 -1.64
N GLY A 167 -36.27 -3.58 -1.43
CA GLY A 167 -36.54 -2.50 -2.39
C GLY A 167 -37.98 -2.00 -2.44
N GLU A 168 -38.91 -2.57 -1.68
CA GLU A 168 -40.32 -2.15 -1.69
C GLU A 168 -40.50 -0.76 -1.07
N ARG A 169 -39.73 -0.45 -0.02
CA ARG A 169 -39.77 0.83 0.68
C ARG A 169 -38.40 1.25 1.17
N VAL A 170 -38.26 2.56 1.33
CA VAL A 170 -37.09 3.19 1.95
C VAL A 170 -37.54 4.28 2.92
N LEU A 171 -36.75 4.56 3.96
CA LEU A 171 -36.89 5.77 4.75
C LEU A 171 -36.04 6.86 4.13
N ARG A 172 -36.59 8.07 3.92
CA ARG A 172 -35.89 9.23 3.37
C ARG A 172 -35.95 10.42 4.32
N ALA A 173 -34.86 11.21 4.37
CA ALA A 173 -34.91 12.51 5.00
C ALA A 173 -35.83 13.47 4.19
N LYS A 174 -36.43 14.41 4.86
CA LYS A 174 -37.27 15.46 4.28
C LYS A 174 -36.51 16.79 4.31
N ILE A 175 -35.70 17.06 3.27
CA ILE A 175 -34.83 18.25 3.21
C ILE A 175 -35.24 19.19 2.11
N ASP A 176 -34.67 19.11 0.90
CA ASP A 176 -34.95 20.02 -0.20
C ASP A 176 -34.71 19.35 -1.56
N MET A 177 -35.79 18.99 -2.25
CA MET A 177 -35.74 18.39 -3.58
C MET A 177 -35.25 19.35 -4.67
N ALA A 178 -35.20 20.65 -4.41
CA ALA A 178 -34.68 21.66 -5.34
C ALA A 178 -33.22 22.02 -5.10
N SER A 179 -32.59 21.45 -4.10
CA SER A 179 -31.17 21.73 -3.77
C SER A 179 -30.24 21.49 -4.96
N SER A 180 -29.27 22.38 -5.14
CA SER A 180 -28.18 22.17 -6.11
C SER A 180 -27.28 20.99 -5.71
N ASN A 181 -27.17 20.68 -4.41
CA ASN A 181 -26.49 19.51 -3.90
C ASN A 181 -27.42 18.30 -3.95
N MET A 182 -27.08 17.32 -4.79
CA MET A 182 -27.87 16.10 -4.97
C MET A 182 -28.01 15.28 -3.67
N ASN A 183 -27.06 15.39 -2.74
CA ASN A 183 -27.09 14.67 -1.47
C ASN A 183 -28.13 15.25 -0.48
N LEU A 184 -28.64 16.47 -0.73
CA LEU A 184 -29.71 17.08 0.07
C LEU A 184 -31.10 16.88 -0.53
N ARG A 185 -31.25 16.22 -1.70
CA ARG A 185 -32.52 15.93 -2.33
C ARG A 185 -33.18 14.70 -1.72
N ASP A 186 -33.71 14.85 -0.52
CA ASP A 186 -34.36 13.81 0.28
C ASP A 186 -33.62 12.46 0.24
N PRO A 187 -32.40 12.39 0.80
CA PRO A 187 -31.56 11.18 0.74
C PRO A 187 -32.19 10.00 1.49
N ILE A 188 -31.80 8.79 1.08
CA ILE A 188 -32.21 7.55 1.74
C ILE A 188 -31.47 7.40 3.07
N LEU A 189 -32.19 7.13 4.16
CA LEU A 189 -31.67 6.85 5.49
C LEU A 189 -31.59 5.35 5.75
N TYR A 190 -32.66 4.60 5.45
CA TYR A 190 -32.76 3.16 5.62
C TYR A 190 -33.30 2.47 4.36
N ARG A 191 -32.79 1.30 4.11
CA ARG A 191 -33.22 0.38 3.05
C ARG A 191 -33.56 -0.99 3.64
N ILE A 192 -34.50 -1.70 3.01
CA ILE A 192 -34.84 -3.08 3.37
C ILE A 192 -33.85 -4.02 2.69
N ARG A 193 -33.26 -4.93 3.46
CA ARG A 193 -32.36 -5.99 3.01
C ARG A 193 -32.50 -7.21 3.89
N HIS A 194 -33.02 -8.31 3.35
CA HIS A 194 -33.08 -9.59 4.02
C HIS A 194 -31.80 -10.36 3.76
N ALA A 195 -30.73 -10.02 4.48
CA ALA A 195 -29.43 -10.64 4.38
C ALA A 195 -28.84 -10.82 5.79
N SER A 196 -28.16 -11.96 6.02
CA SER A 196 -27.49 -12.21 7.29
C SER A 196 -26.26 -11.32 7.41
N HIS A 197 -26.12 -10.63 8.53
CA HIS A 197 -25.03 -9.71 8.82
C HIS A 197 -23.97 -10.42 9.68
N HIS A 198 -22.68 -10.19 9.40
CA HIS A 198 -21.58 -10.88 10.05
C HIS A 198 -21.51 -10.68 11.58
N GLN A 199 -22.03 -9.56 12.13
CA GLN A 199 -22.08 -9.29 13.56
C GLN A 199 -23.47 -9.52 14.16
N THR A 200 -24.54 -9.07 13.49
CA THR A 200 -25.89 -9.09 14.05
C THR A 200 -26.77 -10.24 13.53
N GLY A 201 -26.25 -11.08 12.63
CA GLY A 201 -27.02 -12.18 12.05
C GLY A 201 -28.27 -11.68 11.31
N ASP A 202 -29.42 -12.31 11.57
CA ASP A 202 -30.70 -12.00 10.93
C ASP A 202 -31.56 -11.03 11.74
N GLU A 203 -30.99 -10.36 12.74
CA GLU A 203 -31.75 -9.46 13.63
C GLU A 203 -32.34 -8.26 12.90
N TRP A 204 -31.63 -7.73 11.88
CA TRP A 204 -32.01 -6.52 11.18
C TRP A 204 -32.41 -6.80 9.74
N PRO A 205 -33.70 -6.62 9.35
CA PRO A 205 -34.13 -6.66 7.96
C PRO A 205 -34.01 -5.30 7.25
N ILE A 206 -33.60 -4.24 7.98
CA ILE A 206 -33.36 -2.89 7.47
C ILE A 206 -31.96 -2.42 7.87
N TYR A 207 -31.29 -1.72 6.99
CA TYR A 207 -29.93 -1.22 7.19
C TYR A 207 -29.85 0.28 6.94
N PRO A 208 -29.13 1.05 7.80
CA PRO A 208 -28.86 2.43 7.54
C PRO A 208 -27.95 2.58 6.31
N THR A 209 -28.03 3.73 5.64
CA THR A 209 -27.05 4.10 4.64
C THR A 209 -25.80 4.68 5.31
N TYR A 210 -24.67 4.64 4.62
CA TYR A 210 -23.43 5.26 5.08
C TYR A 210 -23.64 6.73 5.49
N ASP A 211 -24.29 7.51 4.63
CA ASP A 211 -24.49 8.95 4.89
C ASP A 211 -25.33 9.22 6.16
N PHE A 212 -26.25 8.32 6.49
CA PHE A 212 -27.03 8.46 7.73
C PHE A 212 -26.22 8.00 8.95
N ALA A 213 -25.48 6.90 8.85
CA ALA A 213 -24.77 6.30 9.99
C ALA A 213 -23.52 7.10 10.42
N HIS A 214 -22.69 7.45 9.46
CA HIS A 214 -21.33 7.93 9.65
C HIS A 214 -21.16 9.11 10.63
N GLY A 215 -21.92 10.19 10.46
CA GLY A 215 -21.83 11.37 11.35
C GLY A 215 -22.32 11.10 12.76
N GLN A 216 -23.33 10.23 12.88
CA GLN A 216 -23.92 9.85 14.15
C GLN A 216 -23.00 8.95 14.96
N GLU A 217 -22.32 8.01 14.30
CA GLU A 217 -21.28 7.18 14.90
C GLU A 217 -20.11 8.02 15.40
N ASP A 218 -19.69 9.01 14.61
CA ASP A 218 -18.66 9.98 15.04
C ASP A 218 -19.10 10.72 16.30
N ALA A 219 -20.38 11.09 16.39
CA ALA A 219 -20.94 11.76 17.56
C ALA A 219 -21.01 10.84 18.80
N ILE A 220 -21.39 9.57 18.64
CA ILE A 220 -21.44 8.57 19.70
C ILE A 220 -20.03 8.31 20.25
N GLU A 221 -19.04 8.22 19.36
CA GLU A 221 -17.65 7.94 19.73
C GLU A 221 -16.88 9.16 20.25
N GLY A 222 -17.49 10.34 20.23
CA GLY A 222 -16.87 11.58 20.67
C GLY A 222 -15.75 12.07 19.74
N ILE A 223 -15.82 11.71 18.45
CA ILE A 223 -14.85 12.17 17.44
C ILE A 223 -14.89 13.70 17.37
N THR A 224 -13.74 14.35 17.53
CA THR A 224 -13.62 15.80 17.43
C THR A 224 -13.44 16.25 15.98
N HIS A 225 -12.57 15.56 15.25
CA HIS A 225 -12.22 15.86 13.87
C HIS A 225 -12.43 14.61 13.00
N SER A 226 -13.51 14.64 12.24
CA SER A 226 -13.91 13.61 11.28
C SER A 226 -13.18 13.87 9.96
N ILE A 227 -11.95 13.33 9.83
CA ILE A 227 -11.08 13.59 8.68
C ILE A 227 -11.30 12.51 7.61
N CYS A 228 -11.67 12.93 6.39
CA CYS A 228 -11.98 12.05 5.26
C CYS A 228 -11.41 12.59 3.94
N THR A 229 -11.64 11.89 2.83
CA THR A 229 -11.17 12.31 1.51
C THR A 229 -12.15 13.26 0.83
N LEU A 230 -11.68 14.04 -0.17
CA LEU A 230 -12.46 15.05 -0.89
C LEU A 230 -13.73 14.51 -1.57
N GLU A 231 -13.82 13.21 -1.81
CA GLU A 231 -15.03 12.60 -2.35
C GLU A 231 -16.27 12.78 -1.45
N PHE A 232 -16.05 13.09 -0.16
CA PHE A 232 -17.12 13.36 0.82
C PHE A 232 -17.40 14.85 1.03
N GLU A 233 -16.77 15.77 0.28
CA GLU A 233 -16.98 17.22 0.43
C GLU A 233 -18.44 17.60 0.17
N ASP A 234 -19.04 17.05 -0.88
CA ASP A 234 -20.45 17.28 -1.21
C ASP A 234 -21.43 16.59 -0.23
N HIS A 235 -20.96 15.61 0.57
CA HIS A 235 -21.72 14.92 1.62
C HIS A 235 -21.71 15.70 2.94
N ARG A 236 -20.73 16.56 3.18
CA ARG A 236 -20.62 17.33 4.44
C ARG A 236 -21.86 18.13 4.80
N PRO A 237 -22.57 18.84 3.89
CA PRO A 237 -23.82 19.53 4.25
C PRO A 237 -24.90 18.59 4.80
N LEU A 238 -24.95 17.33 4.32
CA LEU A 238 -25.86 16.31 4.83
C LEU A 238 -25.42 15.81 6.23
N TYR A 239 -24.12 15.58 6.41
CA TYR A 239 -23.53 15.25 7.70
C TYR A 239 -23.88 16.32 8.76
N ASP A 240 -23.65 17.60 8.43
CA ASP A 240 -23.95 18.73 9.31
C ASP A 240 -25.46 18.84 9.61
N TRP A 241 -26.32 18.51 8.62
CA TRP A 241 -27.77 18.50 8.79
C TRP A 241 -28.20 17.47 9.84
N PHE A 242 -27.67 16.24 9.81
CA PHE A 242 -27.99 15.24 10.82
C PHE A 242 -27.52 15.65 12.20
N ILE A 243 -26.30 16.16 12.32
CA ILE A 243 -25.74 16.61 13.61
C ILE A 243 -26.54 17.78 14.19
N ALA A 244 -27.16 18.61 13.35
CA ALA A 244 -28.00 19.72 13.78
C ALA A 244 -29.39 19.30 14.27
N HIS A 245 -29.99 18.25 13.67
CA HIS A 245 -31.37 17.85 13.93
C HIS A 245 -31.54 16.64 14.85
N LEU A 246 -30.43 16.01 15.26
CA LEU A 246 -30.46 14.87 16.17
C LEU A 246 -29.96 15.23 17.55
N PRO A 247 -30.48 14.58 18.62
CA PRO A 247 -30.02 14.79 19.99
C PRO A 247 -28.69 14.06 20.27
N VAL A 248 -27.67 14.41 19.47
CA VAL A 248 -26.35 13.76 19.55
C VAL A 248 -25.59 14.19 20.82
N PRO A 249 -24.82 13.27 21.45
CA PRO A 249 -24.08 13.58 22.67
C PRO A 249 -22.87 14.49 22.42
N HIS A 250 -22.35 14.51 21.19
CA HIS A 250 -21.19 15.29 20.77
C HIS A 250 -21.37 15.79 19.35
N ARG A 251 -20.74 16.92 19.01
CA ARG A 251 -20.82 17.51 17.67
C ARG A 251 -19.46 17.44 16.97
N PRO A 252 -19.20 16.41 16.20
CA PRO A 252 -17.96 16.27 15.43
C PRO A 252 -17.91 17.26 14.28
N ARG A 253 -16.70 17.51 13.76
CA ARG A 253 -16.48 18.38 12.61
C ARG A 253 -15.84 17.59 11.46
N GLN A 254 -16.54 17.49 10.33
CA GLN A 254 -16.00 16.85 9.13
C GLN A 254 -15.05 17.80 8.38
N ILE A 255 -13.89 17.27 7.95
CA ILE A 255 -12.85 17.99 7.22
C ILE A 255 -12.30 17.06 6.14
N GLU A 256 -12.18 17.57 4.91
CA GLU A 256 -11.75 16.77 3.76
C GLU A 256 -10.35 17.16 3.30
N PHE A 257 -9.62 16.14 2.80
CA PHE A 257 -8.33 16.29 2.15
C PHE A 257 -8.23 15.46 0.87
N ALA A 258 -7.33 15.85 -0.03
CA ALA A 258 -7.13 15.16 -1.30
C ALA A 258 -6.65 13.71 -1.09
N ARG A 259 -7.31 12.78 -1.78
CA ARG A 259 -6.88 11.39 -1.81
C ARG A 259 -5.51 11.23 -2.47
N LEU A 260 -4.83 10.12 -2.20
CA LEU A 260 -3.57 9.81 -2.84
C LEU A 260 -3.82 9.07 -4.16
N ASN A 261 -3.50 9.73 -5.27
CA ASN A 261 -3.42 9.12 -6.59
C ASN A 261 -1.94 9.06 -6.99
N THR A 262 -1.41 7.87 -7.25
CA THR A 262 -0.02 7.66 -7.68
C THR A 262 0.02 7.26 -9.14
N SER A 263 1.04 7.77 -9.86
CA SER A 263 1.28 7.37 -11.25
C SER A 263 1.55 5.86 -11.35
N PHE A 264 1.25 5.27 -12.50
CA PHE A 264 1.45 3.84 -12.81
C PHE A 264 0.71 2.86 -11.89
N THR A 265 -0.33 3.33 -11.16
CA THR A 265 -1.13 2.49 -10.25
C THR A 265 -2.62 2.71 -10.43
N ILE A 266 -3.39 1.71 -9.99
CA ILE A 266 -4.85 1.77 -9.89
C ILE A 266 -5.23 1.47 -8.44
N THR A 267 -6.12 2.28 -7.88
CA THR A 267 -6.66 2.10 -6.53
C THR A 267 -8.15 1.70 -6.53
N SER A 268 -8.77 1.61 -7.72
CA SER A 268 -10.16 1.16 -7.85
C SER A 268 -10.30 -0.31 -7.49
N LYS A 269 -11.03 -0.61 -6.41
CA LYS A 269 -11.27 -1.97 -5.91
C LYS A 269 -11.79 -2.93 -7.00
N ARG A 270 -12.75 -2.48 -7.83
CA ARG A 270 -13.29 -3.27 -8.94
C ARG A 270 -12.21 -3.65 -9.96
N LYS A 271 -11.33 -2.71 -10.31
CA LYS A 271 -10.25 -2.94 -11.26
C LYS A 271 -9.15 -3.82 -10.66
N LEU A 272 -8.82 -3.64 -9.37
CA LEU A 272 -7.88 -4.52 -8.67
C LEU A 272 -8.41 -5.95 -8.57
N LYS A 273 -9.70 -6.11 -8.25
CA LYS A 273 -10.36 -7.44 -8.25
C LYS A 273 -10.29 -8.10 -9.62
N GLN A 274 -10.51 -7.35 -10.70
CA GLN A 274 -10.39 -7.86 -12.06
C GLN A 274 -8.99 -8.42 -12.35
N LEU A 275 -7.91 -7.75 -11.92
CA LEU A 275 -6.54 -8.24 -12.10
C LEU A 275 -6.31 -9.59 -11.41
N VAL A 276 -6.93 -9.79 -10.24
CA VAL A 276 -6.86 -11.06 -9.50
C VAL A 276 -7.71 -12.14 -10.18
N ASP A 277 -8.96 -11.82 -10.53
CA ASP A 277 -9.90 -12.76 -11.16
C ASP A 277 -9.38 -13.24 -12.52
N ASP A 278 -8.78 -12.35 -13.33
CA ASP A 278 -8.19 -12.63 -14.63
C ASP A 278 -6.78 -13.25 -14.53
N GLN A 279 -6.29 -13.52 -13.31
CA GLN A 279 -4.97 -14.12 -13.03
C GLN A 279 -3.78 -13.34 -13.63
N VAL A 280 -3.89 -12.02 -13.79
CA VAL A 280 -2.79 -11.13 -14.18
C VAL A 280 -1.76 -11.02 -13.05
N VAL A 281 -2.23 -11.09 -11.84
CA VAL A 281 -1.45 -11.12 -10.60
C VAL A 281 -1.81 -12.37 -9.79
N ALA A 282 -0.89 -12.82 -8.93
CA ALA A 282 -1.06 -14.04 -8.15
C ALA A 282 -2.14 -13.94 -7.05
N GLY A 283 -2.44 -12.72 -6.60
CA GLY A 283 -3.43 -12.46 -5.55
C GLY A 283 -3.38 -11.00 -5.10
N TRP A 284 -4.10 -10.71 -4.04
CA TRP A 284 -4.15 -9.36 -3.46
C TRP A 284 -2.83 -8.91 -2.83
N ASP A 285 -1.96 -9.85 -2.49
CA ASP A 285 -0.62 -9.64 -1.94
C ASP A 285 0.50 -9.77 -2.98
N ASP A 286 0.16 -9.84 -4.28
CA ASP A 286 1.17 -9.82 -5.35
C ASP A 286 2.04 -8.57 -5.23
N PRO A 287 3.38 -8.68 -5.25
CA PRO A 287 4.29 -7.55 -5.12
C PRO A 287 4.13 -6.43 -6.16
N ARG A 288 3.36 -6.63 -7.22
CA ARG A 288 3.02 -5.62 -8.23
C ARG A 288 1.74 -4.83 -7.89
N MET A 289 0.97 -5.32 -6.90
CA MET A 289 -0.26 -4.67 -6.47
C MET A 289 0.04 -3.47 -5.55
N PRO A 290 -0.74 -2.38 -5.64
CA PRO A 290 -0.59 -1.22 -4.74
C PRO A 290 -1.26 -1.43 -3.38
N THR A 291 -1.66 -2.66 -3.05
CA THR A 291 -2.18 -3.04 -1.74
C THR A 291 -1.07 -2.96 -0.69
N ILE A 292 -1.42 -2.70 0.56
CA ILE A 292 -0.44 -2.70 1.65
C ILE A 292 0.20 -4.08 1.78
N ALA A 293 -0.58 -5.15 1.67
CA ALA A 293 -0.09 -6.52 1.65
C ALA A 293 0.91 -6.78 0.51
N GLY A 294 0.62 -6.30 -0.71
CA GLY A 294 1.52 -6.41 -1.86
C GLY A 294 2.81 -5.61 -1.69
N LEU A 295 2.71 -4.37 -1.23
CA LEU A 295 3.88 -3.52 -0.95
C LEU A 295 4.77 -4.14 0.15
N ARG A 296 4.16 -4.70 1.20
CA ARG A 296 4.87 -5.41 2.27
C ARG A 296 5.60 -6.64 1.74
N ARG A 297 4.92 -7.48 0.95
CA ARG A 297 5.53 -8.68 0.33
C ARG A 297 6.63 -8.32 -0.67
N ARG A 298 6.55 -7.15 -1.31
CA ARG A 298 7.62 -6.59 -2.14
C ARG A 298 8.82 -6.11 -1.31
N GLY A 299 8.69 -5.98 0.01
CA GLY A 299 9.75 -5.52 0.90
C GLY A 299 9.80 -4.01 1.10
N TYR A 300 8.71 -3.28 0.81
CA TYR A 300 8.62 -1.87 1.13
C TYR A 300 8.51 -1.70 2.65
N PRO A 301 9.42 -0.96 3.30
CA PRO A 301 9.37 -0.79 4.75
C PRO A 301 8.23 0.15 5.17
N ALA A 302 7.49 -0.22 6.21
CA ALA A 302 6.42 0.63 6.75
C ALA A 302 6.88 2.06 7.10
N PRO A 303 8.06 2.29 7.70
CA PRO A 303 8.55 3.65 7.94
C PRO A 303 8.78 4.47 6.66
N ALA A 304 9.17 3.83 5.54
CA ALA A 304 9.34 4.52 4.25
C ALA A 304 7.99 4.93 3.65
N ILE A 305 6.97 4.07 3.77
CA ILE A 305 5.59 4.38 3.33
C ILE A 305 5.02 5.55 4.15
N ARG A 306 5.18 5.54 5.48
CA ARG A 306 4.76 6.66 6.34
C ARG A 306 5.45 7.96 5.95
N HIS A 307 6.77 7.92 5.82
CA HIS A 307 7.55 9.09 5.41
C HIS A 307 7.09 9.66 4.07
N PHE A 308 6.86 8.80 3.08
CA PHE A 308 6.27 9.21 1.80
C PHE A 308 4.91 9.89 1.97
N CYS A 309 4.00 9.30 2.78
CA CYS A 309 2.68 9.88 3.04
C CYS A 309 2.77 11.26 3.71
N GLU A 310 3.73 11.43 4.62
CA GLU A 310 4.03 12.72 5.28
C GLU A 310 4.62 13.75 4.31
N GLU A 311 5.54 13.34 3.42
CA GLU A 311 6.14 14.20 2.41
C GLU A 311 5.13 14.71 1.38
N VAL A 312 4.25 13.82 0.89
CA VAL A 312 3.13 14.19 0.02
C VAL A 312 2.22 15.20 0.72
N GLY A 313 2.07 15.07 2.04
CA GLY A 313 1.28 15.97 2.87
C GLY A 313 -0.21 15.92 2.55
N THR A 314 -0.94 16.93 3.03
CA THR A 314 -2.38 17.08 2.81
C THR A 314 -2.67 18.33 1.97
N SER A 315 -3.50 18.17 0.93
CA SER A 315 -3.96 19.23 0.03
C SER A 315 -5.48 19.25 0.00
N ARG A 316 -6.06 20.37 -0.43
CA ARG A 316 -7.50 20.51 -0.74
C ARG A 316 -7.82 20.36 -2.22
N SER A 317 -6.87 19.98 -3.03
CA SER A 317 -7.04 19.70 -4.46
C SER A 317 -6.42 18.39 -4.83
N ASP A 318 -7.14 17.59 -5.61
CA ASP A 318 -6.64 16.33 -6.15
C ASP A 318 -5.46 16.57 -7.10
N GLY A 319 -4.51 15.66 -7.08
CA GLY A 319 -3.35 15.67 -7.95
C GLY A 319 -2.76 14.27 -8.10
N MET A 320 -1.95 14.10 -9.15
CA MET A 320 -1.18 12.86 -9.36
C MET A 320 0.18 13.02 -8.68
N VAL A 321 0.53 12.08 -7.81
CA VAL A 321 1.84 11.98 -7.17
C VAL A 321 2.70 11.00 -7.98
N ASP A 322 3.93 11.38 -8.27
CA ASP A 322 4.84 10.48 -8.98
C ASP A 322 5.24 9.30 -8.09
N MET A 323 5.09 8.06 -8.60
CA MET A 323 5.51 6.84 -7.92
C MET A 323 7.01 6.87 -7.56
N ALA A 324 7.82 7.59 -8.33
CA ALA A 324 9.25 7.78 -8.06
C ALA A 324 9.52 8.41 -6.67
N MET A 325 8.59 9.19 -6.10
CA MET A 325 8.71 9.70 -4.72
C MET A 325 8.65 8.58 -3.69
N LEU A 326 7.69 7.66 -3.83
CA LEU A 326 7.59 6.48 -2.96
C LEU A 326 8.84 5.59 -3.11
N GLU A 327 9.24 5.34 -4.35
CA GLU A 327 10.43 4.55 -4.67
C GLU A 327 11.70 5.18 -4.07
N SER A 328 11.81 6.52 -4.09
CA SER A 328 12.93 7.25 -3.46
C SER A 328 12.93 7.09 -1.94
N ALA A 329 11.78 7.25 -1.29
CA ALA A 329 11.65 7.08 0.17
C ALA A 329 12.03 5.65 0.61
N VAL A 330 11.61 4.64 -0.16
CA VAL A 330 11.98 3.24 0.06
C VAL A 330 13.49 3.04 -0.11
N ARG A 331 14.08 3.55 -1.18
CA ARG A 331 15.51 3.44 -1.48
C ARG A 331 16.38 4.10 -0.40
N ASP A 332 15.99 5.29 0.04
CA ASP A 332 16.69 6.04 1.09
C ASP A 332 16.62 5.33 2.45
N HIS A 333 15.50 4.73 2.78
CA HIS A 333 15.35 3.94 3.99
C HIS A 333 16.23 2.68 3.93
N LEU A 334 16.12 1.90 2.85
CA LEU A 334 16.85 0.64 2.69
C LEU A 334 18.36 0.86 2.59
N ASN A 335 18.81 1.96 2.01
CA ASN A 335 20.24 2.29 1.96
C ASN A 335 20.88 2.39 3.34
N ARG A 336 20.12 2.82 4.33
CA ARG A 336 20.57 2.97 5.73
C ARG A 336 20.39 1.70 6.57
N HIS A 337 19.40 0.85 6.24
CA HIS A 337 18.96 -0.20 7.14
C HIS A 337 19.12 -1.63 6.57
N ALA A 338 19.42 -1.79 5.28
CA ALA A 338 19.57 -3.11 4.70
C ALA A 338 21.03 -3.57 4.75
N PRO A 339 21.34 -4.75 5.34
CA PRO A 339 22.67 -5.34 5.25
C PRO A 339 23.00 -5.69 3.79
N ARG A 340 24.29 -5.67 3.46
CA ARG A 340 24.81 -6.02 2.13
C ARG A 340 25.04 -7.51 2.04
N ALA A 341 24.77 -8.09 0.89
CA ALA A 341 25.03 -9.50 0.59
C ALA A 341 25.37 -9.65 -0.90
N MET A 342 25.93 -10.78 -1.29
CA MET A 342 26.26 -11.07 -2.68
C MET A 342 25.29 -12.11 -3.27
N CYS A 343 24.76 -11.78 -4.44
CA CYS A 343 23.94 -12.66 -5.27
C CYS A 343 24.39 -12.51 -6.72
N VAL A 344 24.68 -13.60 -7.38
CA VAL A 344 24.98 -13.66 -8.80
C VAL A 344 23.74 -14.15 -9.52
N MET A 345 23.08 -13.27 -10.27
CA MET A 345 21.78 -13.58 -10.88
C MET A 345 21.90 -14.48 -12.10
N ARG A 346 22.96 -14.29 -12.90
CA ARG A 346 23.25 -15.09 -14.11
C ARG A 346 24.65 -15.64 -14.03
N PRO A 347 24.85 -16.81 -13.37
CA PRO A 347 26.16 -17.33 -13.06
C PRO A 347 27.02 -17.62 -14.28
N LEU A 348 28.25 -17.11 -14.28
CA LEU A 348 29.32 -17.45 -15.18
C LEU A 348 30.50 -17.93 -14.35
N ARG A 349 31.02 -19.14 -14.64
CA ARG A 349 32.17 -19.68 -13.91
C ARG A 349 33.40 -18.82 -14.15
N LEU A 350 34.10 -18.53 -13.06
CA LEU A 350 35.41 -17.88 -13.04
C LEU A 350 36.41 -18.77 -12.30
N ILE A 351 37.52 -19.12 -12.97
CA ILE A 351 38.60 -19.92 -12.39
C ILE A 351 39.81 -19.02 -12.12
N LEU A 352 40.22 -18.95 -10.88
CA LEU A 352 41.46 -18.30 -10.46
C LEU A 352 42.63 -19.28 -10.67
N THR A 353 43.45 -19.04 -11.70
CA THR A 353 44.43 -20.01 -12.20
C THR A 353 45.59 -20.26 -11.22
N ASP A 354 45.97 -19.26 -10.45
CA ASP A 354 47.13 -19.21 -9.57
C ASP A 354 46.80 -18.91 -8.11
N LEU A 355 45.53 -19.06 -7.69
CA LEU A 355 45.18 -18.97 -6.26
C LEU A 355 45.80 -20.15 -5.53
N PRO A 356 46.71 -19.93 -4.56
CA PRO A 356 47.49 -21.05 -3.95
C PRO A 356 46.56 -21.96 -3.11
N GLU A 357 45.71 -21.37 -2.29
CA GLU A 357 44.76 -22.07 -1.43
C GLU A 357 43.51 -21.21 -1.21
N SER A 358 42.41 -21.85 -0.83
CA SER A 358 41.17 -21.16 -0.47
C SER A 358 41.35 -20.27 0.75
N MET A 359 40.71 -19.10 0.75
CA MET A 359 40.81 -18.15 1.86
C MET A 359 39.44 -17.73 2.38
N THR A 360 39.38 -17.34 3.65
CA THR A 360 38.21 -16.78 4.26
C THR A 360 38.36 -15.27 4.40
N LEU A 361 37.39 -14.51 3.88
CA LEU A 361 37.39 -13.06 3.88
C LEU A 361 36.39 -12.54 4.89
N SER A 362 36.76 -11.57 5.72
CA SER A 362 35.81 -10.83 6.55
C SER A 362 35.33 -9.62 5.77
N VAL A 363 34.02 -9.52 5.56
CA VAL A 363 33.38 -8.45 4.76
C VAL A 363 32.31 -7.77 5.59
N SER A 364 32.36 -6.44 5.64
CA SER A 364 31.37 -5.65 6.36
C SER A 364 29.95 -5.84 5.80
N ASN A 365 28.98 -6.00 6.70
CA ASN A 365 27.56 -6.08 6.34
C ASN A 365 26.96 -4.72 5.97
N HIS A 366 27.60 -3.61 6.35
CA HIS A 366 27.16 -2.28 5.97
C HIS A 366 28.35 -1.31 5.84
N PRO A 367 28.45 -0.52 4.74
CA PRO A 367 29.62 0.30 4.48
C PRO A 367 29.77 1.49 5.43
N ALA A 368 28.69 1.98 6.02
CA ALA A 368 28.67 3.19 6.85
C ALA A 368 28.31 2.93 8.32
N ASP A 369 27.84 1.73 8.66
CA ASP A 369 27.41 1.41 10.03
C ASP A 369 28.04 0.11 10.52
N PRO A 370 29.08 0.20 11.37
CA PRO A 370 29.76 -0.97 11.93
C PRO A 370 28.87 -1.84 12.84
N GLN A 371 27.72 -1.34 13.31
CA GLN A 371 26.81 -2.12 14.16
C GLN A 371 26.19 -3.30 13.42
N PHE A 372 26.13 -3.26 12.07
CA PHE A 372 25.71 -4.40 11.27
C PHE A 372 26.72 -5.58 11.32
N GLY A 373 27.94 -5.36 11.85
CA GLY A 373 28.97 -6.38 11.96
C GLY A 373 29.56 -6.80 10.61
N GLU A 374 30.19 -7.96 10.62
CA GLU A 374 30.87 -8.54 9.47
C GLU A 374 30.38 -9.96 9.23
N ARG A 375 30.56 -10.45 8.00
CA ARG A 375 30.29 -11.83 7.60
C ARG A 375 31.51 -12.46 6.96
N GLN A 376 31.62 -13.79 7.03
CA GLN A 376 32.72 -14.55 6.45
C GLN A 376 32.34 -15.07 5.07
N LEU A 377 33.14 -14.74 4.06
CA LEU A 377 32.99 -15.24 2.70
C LEU A 377 34.15 -16.18 2.35
N ARG A 378 33.82 -17.33 1.78
CA ARG A 378 34.82 -18.27 1.30
C ARG A 378 35.19 -17.93 -0.14
N MET A 379 36.46 -17.65 -0.40
CA MET A 379 37.04 -17.50 -1.73
C MET A 379 37.79 -18.74 -2.11
N ASP A 380 37.26 -19.49 -3.04
CA ASP A 380 37.84 -20.71 -3.58
C ASP A 380 38.42 -20.45 -4.98
N ARG A 381 39.06 -21.44 -5.56
CA ARG A 381 39.61 -21.37 -6.90
C ARG A 381 38.54 -21.19 -7.96
N GLU A 382 37.35 -21.74 -7.73
CA GLU A 382 36.20 -21.61 -8.60
C GLU A 382 35.15 -20.69 -7.98
N LEU A 383 34.77 -19.67 -8.72
CA LEU A 383 33.77 -18.66 -8.34
C LEU A 383 32.67 -18.57 -9.41
N PHE A 384 31.54 -17.99 -9.02
CA PHE A 384 30.58 -17.44 -9.97
C PHE A 384 30.64 -15.93 -9.94
N ILE A 385 30.58 -15.31 -11.12
CA ILE A 385 30.38 -13.88 -11.35
C ILE A 385 29.15 -13.70 -12.22
N ASP A 386 28.56 -12.50 -12.24
CA ASP A 386 27.46 -12.25 -13.17
C ASP A 386 27.97 -12.25 -14.61
N ARG A 387 27.23 -12.90 -15.51
CA ARG A 387 27.56 -12.99 -16.94
C ARG A 387 27.78 -11.62 -17.58
N GLU A 388 27.05 -10.60 -17.13
CA GLU A 388 27.21 -9.24 -17.63
C GLU A 388 28.49 -8.55 -17.16
N ASP A 389 29.15 -9.10 -16.16
CA ASP A 389 30.41 -8.57 -15.65
C ASP A 389 31.64 -8.98 -16.46
N PHE A 390 31.46 -9.80 -17.50
CA PHE A 390 32.56 -10.21 -18.38
C PHE A 390 32.28 -9.91 -19.86
N ARG A 391 33.33 -9.47 -20.56
CA ARG A 391 33.40 -9.38 -22.03
C ARG A 391 34.81 -9.72 -22.52
N GLU A 392 34.92 -10.40 -23.66
CA GLU A 392 36.22 -10.65 -24.28
C GLU A 392 36.88 -9.35 -24.70
N GLU A 393 36.13 -8.49 -25.35
CA GLU A 393 36.54 -7.16 -25.78
C GLU A 393 35.51 -6.12 -25.34
N ALA A 394 35.97 -4.96 -24.91
CA ALA A 394 35.08 -3.88 -24.53
C ALA A 394 35.74 -2.51 -24.70
N ASN A 395 34.90 -1.49 -24.89
CA ASN A 395 35.33 -0.10 -24.95
C ASN A 395 35.79 0.41 -23.55
N LYS A 396 36.35 1.61 -23.51
CA LYS A 396 36.89 2.24 -22.28
C LYS A 396 35.85 2.51 -21.18
N HIS A 397 34.56 2.49 -21.50
CA HIS A 397 33.47 2.75 -20.57
C HIS A 397 33.03 1.49 -19.80
N PHE A 398 33.35 0.30 -20.29
CA PHE A 398 33.08 -0.95 -19.60
C PHE A 398 34.11 -1.14 -18.47
N LYS A 399 33.67 -0.91 -17.25
CA LYS A 399 34.50 -0.96 -16.04
C LYS A 399 34.33 -2.28 -15.28
N ARG A 400 34.39 -3.40 -16.00
CA ARG A 400 34.22 -4.75 -15.46
C ARG A 400 35.35 -5.65 -16.02
N LEU A 401 35.23 -6.97 -15.88
CA LEU A 401 36.28 -7.89 -16.31
C LEU A 401 36.35 -7.98 -17.86
N VAL A 402 37.55 -7.81 -18.39
CA VAL A 402 37.87 -7.96 -19.81
C VAL A 402 39.19 -8.72 -19.91
N LEU A 403 39.41 -9.47 -20.98
CA LEU A 403 40.70 -10.15 -21.21
C LEU A 403 41.85 -9.13 -21.22
N GLY A 404 42.95 -9.46 -20.49
CA GLY A 404 44.11 -8.60 -20.31
C GLY A 404 43.88 -7.33 -19.48
N LYS A 405 42.72 -7.21 -18.78
CA LYS A 405 42.43 -6.07 -17.91
C LYS A 405 42.07 -6.51 -16.51
N ARG A 406 42.30 -5.59 -15.55
CA ARG A 406 42.14 -5.84 -14.12
C ARG A 406 40.81 -5.36 -13.59
N VAL A 407 40.22 -6.15 -12.70
CA VAL A 407 39.05 -5.80 -11.90
C VAL A 407 39.27 -6.27 -10.46
N ARG A 408 38.64 -5.65 -9.48
CA ARG A 408 38.63 -6.09 -8.09
C ARG A 408 37.38 -6.95 -7.83
N LEU A 409 37.59 -8.12 -7.25
CA LEU A 409 36.51 -8.87 -6.62
C LEU A 409 36.08 -8.17 -5.33
N ARG A 410 34.78 -7.94 -5.14
CA ARG A 410 34.25 -7.21 -3.99
C ARG A 410 34.73 -7.80 -2.67
N GLY A 411 35.35 -6.98 -1.81
CA GLY A 411 35.97 -7.45 -0.55
C GLY A 411 37.17 -8.36 -0.70
N GLY A 412 37.64 -8.65 -1.92
CA GLY A 412 38.66 -9.64 -2.20
C GLY A 412 39.87 -9.10 -3.00
N LEU A 413 40.32 -9.92 -3.92
CA LEU A 413 41.56 -9.76 -4.68
C LEU A 413 41.37 -8.90 -5.95
N VAL A 414 42.46 -8.37 -6.47
CA VAL A 414 42.51 -7.85 -7.84
C VAL A 414 42.93 -9.01 -8.76
N ILE A 415 42.15 -9.19 -9.84
CA ILE A 415 42.35 -10.25 -10.83
C ILE A 415 42.50 -9.66 -12.22
N GLU A 416 43.15 -10.42 -13.14
CA GLU A 416 43.29 -10.06 -14.54
C GLU A 416 42.81 -11.21 -15.44
N GLY A 417 41.89 -10.93 -16.38
CA GLY A 417 41.35 -11.94 -17.27
C GLY A 417 42.41 -12.47 -18.23
N GLU A 418 42.55 -13.78 -18.37
CA GLU A 418 43.55 -14.47 -19.22
C GLU A 418 42.92 -15.02 -20.50
N ARG A 419 41.88 -15.81 -20.37
CA ARG A 419 41.19 -16.48 -21.46
C ARG A 419 39.74 -16.84 -21.06
N CYS A 420 38.93 -17.25 -22.02
CA CYS A 420 37.63 -17.85 -21.76
C CYS A 420 37.40 -19.08 -22.64
N ASP A 421 36.54 -19.99 -22.17
CA ASP A 421 36.06 -21.12 -22.92
C ASP A 421 34.63 -20.86 -23.40
N LYS A 422 34.31 -21.38 -24.60
CA LYS A 422 32.99 -21.27 -25.21
C LYS A 422 32.42 -22.66 -25.51
N ASP A 423 31.11 -22.75 -25.49
CA ASP A 423 30.39 -23.92 -25.95
C ASP A 423 30.32 -23.97 -27.49
N SER A 424 29.63 -25.01 -28.02
CA SER A 424 29.45 -25.21 -29.45
C SER A 424 28.76 -24.04 -30.16
N ASP A 425 27.96 -23.26 -29.46
CA ASP A 425 27.17 -22.15 -29.97
C ASP A 425 27.91 -20.81 -29.84
N GLY A 426 29.14 -20.85 -29.32
CA GLY A 426 29.98 -19.67 -29.09
C GLY A 426 29.64 -18.88 -27.82
N THR A 427 28.77 -19.40 -26.97
CA THR A 427 28.44 -18.79 -25.67
C THR A 427 29.56 -19.04 -24.69
N ILE A 428 29.99 -17.99 -23.97
CA ILE A 428 31.04 -18.08 -22.95
C ILE A 428 30.50 -18.90 -21.77
N VAL A 429 31.22 -19.97 -21.40
CA VAL A 429 30.84 -20.88 -20.31
C VAL A 429 31.78 -20.81 -19.12
N CYS A 430 33.03 -20.37 -19.32
CA CYS A 430 34.02 -20.23 -18.26
C CYS A 430 35.02 -19.13 -18.59
N VAL A 431 35.45 -18.40 -17.56
CA VAL A 431 36.49 -17.37 -17.63
C VAL A 431 37.66 -17.82 -16.73
N TYR A 432 38.87 -17.58 -17.19
CA TYR A 432 40.10 -17.82 -16.43
C TYR A 432 40.78 -16.50 -16.14
N ALA A 433 41.19 -16.28 -14.91
CA ALA A 433 41.90 -15.09 -14.48
C ALA A 433 43.01 -15.42 -13.50
N ARG A 434 44.09 -14.66 -13.54
CA ARG A 434 45.15 -14.72 -12.56
C ARG A 434 44.96 -13.71 -11.43
N CYS A 435 45.45 -14.03 -10.25
CA CYS A 435 45.46 -13.13 -9.11
C CYS A 435 46.62 -12.12 -9.25
N ILE A 436 46.30 -10.84 -9.25
CA ILE A 436 47.31 -9.76 -9.24
C ILE A 436 47.72 -9.42 -7.80
N THR A 437 46.80 -9.60 -6.86
CA THR A 437 47.09 -9.48 -5.43
C THR A 437 46.68 -10.76 -4.73
N LEU A 438 47.38 -11.14 -3.66
CA LEU A 438 47.06 -12.28 -2.79
C LEU A 438 46.58 -11.83 -1.40
N VAL A 439 46.60 -10.52 -1.15
CA VAL A 439 46.09 -9.94 0.09
C VAL A 439 44.76 -9.22 -0.22
N PRO A 440 43.65 -9.57 0.46
CA PRO A 440 42.35 -8.92 0.27
C PRO A 440 42.44 -7.42 0.50
N GLY A 441 41.81 -6.65 -0.39
CA GLY A 441 41.79 -5.19 -0.31
C GLY A 441 43.09 -4.48 -0.74
N ALA A 442 44.22 -5.21 -0.89
CA ALA A 442 45.46 -4.59 -1.35
C ALA A 442 45.40 -4.05 -2.77
N ASP A 443 46.11 -2.95 -3.04
CA ASP A 443 46.34 -2.46 -4.39
C ASP A 443 47.53 -3.19 -5.05
N PRO A 444 47.56 -3.32 -6.39
CA PRO A 444 48.68 -3.93 -7.10
C PRO A 444 49.99 -3.19 -6.88
N GLU A 445 51.07 -3.96 -6.69
CA GLU A 445 52.43 -3.42 -6.42
C GLU A 445 52.99 -2.61 -7.58
N ASP A 446 52.59 -2.92 -8.82
CA ASP A 446 52.98 -2.21 -10.02
C ASP A 446 52.25 -0.85 -10.22
N GLY A 447 51.36 -0.49 -9.29
CA GLY A 447 50.60 0.76 -9.31
C GLY A 447 49.46 0.80 -10.33
N VAL A 448 49.21 -0.24 -11.11
CA VAL A 448 48.11 -0.30 -12.09
C VAL A 448 46.81 -0.68 -11.40
N LYS A 449 45.99 0.32 -11.11
CA LYS A 449 44.71 0.14 -10.41
C LYS A 449 43.65 -0.58 -11.24
N PRO A 450 42.85 -1.44 -10.61
CA PRO A 450 41.70 -2.06 -11.27
C PRO A 450 40.68 -1.01 -11.71
N LYS A 451 40.02 -1.22 -12.86
CA LYS A 451 39.06 -0.26 -13.42
C LYS A 451 37.66 -0.30 -12.81
N GLY A 452 37.34 -1.31 -12.01
CA GLY A 452 36.05 -1.49 -11.39
C GLY A 452 36.05 -2.57 -10.32
N VAL A 453 34.88 -2.78 -9.75
CA VAL A 453 34.61 -3.82 -8.74
C VAL A 453 33.44 -4.66 -9.22
N ILE A 454 33.56 -6.00 -9.14
CA ILE A 454 32.47 -6.95 -9.42
C ILE A 454 32.17 -7.79 -8.19
N HIS A 455 30.93 -8.22 -8.04
CA HIS A 455 30.53 -9.15 -6.98
C HIS A 455 30.70 -10.59 -7.46
N TRP A 456 30.70 -11.52 -6.53
CA TRP A 456 31.02 -12.91 -6.77
C TRP A 456 30.51 -13.81 -5.64
N VAL A 457 30.35 -15.09 -5.88
CA VAL A 457 30.15 -16.11 -4.85
C VAL A 457 31.05 -17.33 -5.13
N SER A 458 31.38 -18.10 -4.09
CA SER A 458 32.10 -19.37 -4.24
C SER A 458 31.25 -20.37 -5.03
N ALA A 459 31.82 -21.06 -6.01
CA ALA A 459 31.10 -22.09 -6.74
C ALA A 459 30.77 -23.31 -5.87
N GLU A 460 31.64 -23.64 -4.91
CA GLU A 460 31.48 -24.78 -4.01
C GLU A 460 30.45 -24.49 -2.89
N HIS A 461 30.45 -23.28 -2.36
CA HIS A 461 29.69 -22.94 -1.15
C HIS A 461 28.42 -22.13 -1.40
N SER A 462 28.23 -21.58 -2.59
CA SER A 462 27.00 -20.84 -2.93
C SER A 462 25.76 -21.74 -2.95
N VAL A 463 24.61 -21.13 -2.75
CA VAL A 463 23.33 -21.82 -2.69
C VAL A 463 22.45 -21.35 -3.86
N PRO A 464 21.82 -22.28 -4.59
CA PRO A 464 20.85 -21.89 -5.63
C PRO A 464 19.65 -21.18 -5.02
N ALA A 465 19.14 -20.16 -5.72
CA ALA A 465 18.01 -19.39 -5.28
C ALA A 465 17.12 -18.94 -6.44
N THR A 466 15.85 -18.73 -6.17
CA THR A 466 14.92 -18.07 -7.08
C THR A 466 14.90 -16.58 -6.80
N ILE A 467 15.15 -15.77 -7.82
CA ILE A 467 15.08 -14.31 -7.77
C ILE A 467 13.91 -13.86 -8.62
N ARG A 468 13.00 -13.09 -8.01
CA ARG A 468 11.86 -12.47 -8.68
C ARG A 468 12.12 -10.97 -8.80
N GLN A 469 12.34 -10.51 -10.01
CA GLN A 469 12.52 -9.10 -10.32
C GLN A 469 11.18 -8.48 -10.70
N TYR A 470 10.67 -7.61 -9.86
CA TYR A 470 9.41 -6.92 -10.06
C TYR A 470 9.63 -5.50 -10.58
N ASP A 471 8.85 -5.12 -11.57
CA ASP A 471 8.75 -3.75 -12.07
C ASP A 471 7.31 -3.23 -11.88
N ARG A 472 7.02 -2.03 -12.41
CA ARG A 472 5.68 -1.43 -12.40
C ARG A 472 4.72 -2.32 -13.20
N LEU A 473 3.53 -2.53 -12.67
CA LEU A 473 2.50 -3.36 -13.32
C LEU A 473 1.97 -2.73 -14.61
N PHE A 474 1.95 -1.39 -14.68
CA PHE A 474 1.47 -0.64 -15.83
C PHE A 474 2.59 0.16 -16.48
N SER A 475 2.52 0.24 -17.82
CA SER A 475 3.47 0.99 -18.65
C SER A 475 3.11 2.47 -18.83
N VAL A 476 1.86 2.86 -18.50
CA VAL A 476 1.34 4.23 -18.64
C VAL A 476 1.17 4.92 -17.29
N ALA A 477 1.35 6.23 -17.26
CA ALA A 477 1.31 7.00 -16.01
C ALA A 477 -0.09 7.02 -15.36
N ASP A 478 -1.16 7.05 -16.14
CA ASP A 478 -2.55 7.02 -15.64
C ASP A 478 -3.32 5.84 -16.26
N PRO A 479 -3.15 4.63 -15.73
CA PRO A 479 -3.84 3.46 -16.25
C PRO A 479 -5.35 3.47 -15.92
N ALA A 480 -5.79 4.34 -15.01
CA ALA A 480 -7.21 4.47 -14.69
C ALA A 480 -8.00 5.15 -15.83
N ARG A 481 -7.31 5.97 -16.64
CA ARG A 481 -7.89 6.68 -17.81
C ARG A 481 -7.61 5.99 -19.14
N ALA A 482 -6.88 4.87 -19.15
CA ALA A 482 -6.70 4.09 -20.37
C ALA A 482 -8.05 3.55 -20.86
N ASP A 483 -8.27 3.56 -22.18
CA ASP A 483 -9.48 3.03 -22.82
C ASP A 483 -9.67 1.54 -22.48
N ASP A 484 -8.57 0.79 -22.46
CA ASP A 484 -8.51 -0.57 -21.95
C ASP A 484 -7.34 -0.72 -20.97
N MET A 485 -7.66 -1.03 -19.71
CA MET A 485 -6.69 -1.25 -18.65
C MET A 485 -5.72 -2.40 -18.97
N MET A 486 -6.21 -3.46 -19.62
CA MET A 486 -5.41 -4.64 -19.91
C MET A 486 -4.32 -4.35 -20.95
N SER A 487 -4.59 -3.46 -21.90
CA SER A 487 -3.60 -3.01 -22.88
C SER A 487 -2.48 -2.15 -22.30
N ALA A 488 -2.69 -1.58 -21.10
CA ALA A 488 -1.71 -0.76 -20.39
C ALA A 488 -0.77 -1.57 -19.49
N LEU A 489 -0.93 -2.90 -19.42
CA LEU A 489 -0.07 -3.77 -18.61
C LEU A 489 1.37 -3.77 -19.16
N ASN A 490 2.33 -3.82 -18.23
CA ASN A 490 3.74 -4.03 -18.53
C ASN A 490 4.02 -5.55 -18.62
N PRO A 491 4.32 -6.09 -19.81
CA PRO A 491 4.59 -7.52 -19.97
C PRO A 491 5.81 -8.00 -19.17
N ASP A 492 6.77 -7.09 -18.91
CA ASP A 492 8.01 -7.36 -18.18
C ASP A 492 7.90 -7.01 -16.70
N SER A 493 6.68 -6.87 -16.18
CA SER A 493 6.45 -6.51 -14.77
C SER A 493 6.95 -7.56 -13.76
N LEU A 494 7.25 -8.78 -14.22
CA LEU A 494 7.85 -9.86 -13.44
C LEU A 494 8.81 -10.68 -14.31
N VAL A 495 10.07 -10.73 -13.90
CA VAL A 495 11.08 -11.63 -14.47
C VAL A 495 11.57 -12.57 -13.37
N VAL A 496 11.58 -13.88 -13.63
CA VAL A 496 11.99 -14.90 -12.66
C VAL A 496 13.29 -15.57 -13.11
N SER A 497 14.30 -15.57 -12.26
CA SER A 497 15.55 -16.33 -12.43
C SER A 497 15.61 -17.46 -11.40
N ASN A 498 15.74 -18.70 -11.85
CA ASN A 498 15.79 -19.88 -10.98
C ASN A 498 17.20 -20.44 -10.78
N ASP A 499 18.17 -19.88 -11.45
CA ASP A 499 19.57 -20.32 -11.49
C ASP A 499 20.54 -19.35 -10.80
N ALA A 500 19.99 -18.37 -10.07
CA ALA A 500 20.81 -17.44 -9.29
C ALA A 500 21.56 -18.16 -8.17
N MET A 501 22.77 -17.68 -7.88
CA MET A 501 23.62 -18.22 -6.83
C MET A 501 23.84 -17.16 -5.75
N ILE A 502 23.49 -17.49 -4.51
CA ILE A 502 23.60 -16.59 -3.35
C ILE A 502 24.70 -17.03 -2.39
N GLU A 503 25.26 -16.11 -1.62
CA GLU A 503 26.16 -16.44 -0.52
C GLU A 503 25.44 -17.28 0.56
N PRO A 504 26.12 -18.20 1.25
CA PRO A 504 25.48 -19.18 2.15
C PRO A 504 24.64 -18.56 3.26
N ALA A 505 25.04 -17.39 3.76
CA ALA A 505 24.33 -16.70 4.85
C ALA A 505 22.90 -16.30 4.48
N LEU A 506 22.59 -16.14 3.21
CA LEU A 506 21.25 -15.77 2.73
C LEU A 506 20.26 -16.94 2.76
N ARG A 507 20.76 -18.20 2.82
CA ARG A 507 19.90 -19.38 2.88
C ARG A 507 18.97 -19.37 4.09
N ASP A 508 19.51 -18.93 5.23
CA ASP A 508 18.81 -18.96 6.51
C ASP A 508 18.18 -17.59 6.85
N ALA A 509 17.97 -16.73 5.84
CA ALA A 509 17.26 -15.46 6.01
C ALA A 509 15.84 -15.69 6.53
N ALA A 510 15.39 -14.85 7.46
CA ALA A 510 14.00 -14.89 7.90
C ALA A 510 13.07 -14.36 6.80
N PRO A 511 11.84 -14.88 6.67
CA PRO A 511 10.83 -14.23 5.83
C PRO A 511 10.71 -12.73 6.13
N GLU A 512 10.52 -11.93 5.10
CA GLU A 512 10.47 -10.45 5.17
C GLU A 512 11.82 -9.78 5.55
N GLN A 513 12.90 -10.52 5.71
CA GLN A 513 14.22 -9.94 5.91
C GLN A 513 14.75 -9.31 4.62
N VAL A 514 15.17 -8.05 4.70
CA VAL A 514 15.64 -7.27 3.55
C VAL A 514 17.16 -7.24 3.47
N PHE A 515 17.69 -7.20 2.24
CA PHE A 515 19.10 -7.09 1.92
C PHE A 515 19.35 -6.15 0.76
N GLN A 516 20.51 -5.56 0.69
CA GLN A 516 21.01 -5.03 -0.57
C GLN A 516 21.91 -6.09 -1.23
N PHE A 517 21.48 -6.63 -2.36
CA PHE A 517 22.40 -7.40 -3.19
C PHE A 517 23.36 -6.44 -3.89
N GLU A 518 24.64 -6.62 -3.60
CA GLU A 518 25.72 -5.72 -4.02
C GLU A 518 25.65 -5.46 -5.53
N ARG A 519 25.52 -4.18 -5.90
CA ARG A 519 25.43 -3.67 -7.27
C ARG A 519 24.10 -3.96 -8.02
N GLU A 520 23.20 -4.79 -7.46
CA GLU A 520 21.97 -5.22 -8.12
C GLU A 520 20.76 -4.42 -7.65
N GLY A 521 20.48 -4.36 -6.37
CA GLY A 521 19.30 -3.71 -5.83
C GLY A 521 19.02 -4.11 -4.39
N TYR A 522 17.81 -3.78 -3.94
CA TYR A 522 17.29 -4.21 -2.65
C TYR A 522 16.33 -5.37 -2.85
N PHE A 523 16.44 -6.38 -2.01
CA PHE A 523 15.67 -7.61 -2.09
C PHE A 523 15.17 -8.00 -0.72
N VAL A 524 14.04 -8.70 -0.68
CA VAL A 524 13.42 -9.24 0.52
C VAL A 524 13.25 -10.74 0.37
N ALA A 525 13.54 -11.52 1.43
CA ALA A 525 13.17 -12.93 1.48
C ALA A 525 11.63 -13.03 1.43
N ASP A 526 11.08 -13.78 0.47
CA ASP A 526 9.63 -13.84 0.27
C ASP A 526 8.93 -14.35 1.53
N ARG A 527 7.83 -13.68 1.88
CA ARG A 527 7.08 -13.95 3.12
C ARG A 527 6.61 -15.39 3.24
N TYR A 528 6.23 -16.02 2.12
CA TYR A 528 5.58 -17.32 2.08
C TYR A 528 6.39 -18.41 1.40
N ASP A 529 7.12 -18.04 0.34
CA ASP A 529 7.79 -19.00 -0.53
C ASP A 529 9.27 -19.22 -0.15
N HIS A 530 9.85 -18.31 0.67
CA HIS A 530 11.24 -18.45 1.12
C HIS A 530 11.36 -19.52 2.21
N SER A 531 12.36 -20.39 2.04
CA SER A 531 12.79 -21.34 3.06
C SER A 531 14.29 -21.67 2.89
N ALA A 532 14.93 -22.22 3.91
CA ALA A 532 16.33 -22.66 3.83
C ALA A 532 16.55 -23.75 2.75
N ALA A 533 15.53 -24.55 2.44
CA ALA A 533 15.60 -25.56 1.39
C ALA A 533 15.34 -24.97 -0.01
N HIS A 534 14.63 -23.88 -0.09
CA HIS A 534 14.29 -23.19 -1.34
C HIS A 534 14.31 -21.67 -1.12
N PRO A 535 15.48 -21.03 -1.18
CA PRO A 535 15.58 -19.59 -1.00
C PRO A 535 14.89 -18.83 -2.15
N VAL A 536 13.97 -17.92 -1.81
CA VAL A 536 13.25 -17.07 -2.75
C VAL A 536 13.36 -15.62 -2.32
N PHE A 537 13.83 -14.76 -3.21
CA PHE A 537 13.95 -13.32 -2.96
C PHE A 537 13.19 -12.50 -3.99
N ASN A 538 12.44 -11.55 -3.49
CA ASN A 538 11.71 -10.56 -4.29
C ASN A 538 12.51 -9.27 -4.39
N MET A 539 12.68 -8.74 -5.59
CA MET A 539 13.27 -7.41 -5.78
C MET A 539 12.31 -6.35 -5.27
N THR A 540 12.76 -5.63 -4.25
CA THR A 540 12.04 -4.47 -3.72
C THR A 540 12.18 -3.30 -4.66
N ILE A 541 13.43 -2.88 -4.94
CA ILE A 541 13.73 -1.74 -5.81
C ILE A 541 15.19 -1.77 -6.27
N GLY A 542 15.48 -1.19 -7.45
CA GLY A 542 16.83 -0.98 -7.94
C GLY A 542 17.61 0.09 -7.17
N LEU A 543 18.94 0.09 -7.31
CA LEU A 543 19.82 1.09 -6.67
C LEU A 543 19.62 2.50 -7.20
N ARG A 544 19.11 2.64 -8.42
CA ARG A 544 18.83 3.92 -9.09
C ARG A 544 17.46 3.83 -9.74
N ASP A 545 16.85 4.95 -9.95
CA ASP A 545 15.70 5.00 -10.84
C ASP A 545 16.18 4.70 -12.28
N SER A 546 15.77 3.55 -12.78
CA SER A 546 16.10 3.08 -14.14
C SER A 546 14.85 3.05 -15.04
N TRP A 547 13.71 3.57 -14.56
CA TRP A 547 12.49 3.59 -15.35
C TRP A 547 12.67 4.51 -16.57
N SER A 548 12.94 3.89 -17.70
CA SER A 548 12.87 4.53 -19.02
C SER A 548 11.48 4.27 -19.58
N GLY A 549 10.45 4.92 -19.04
CA GLY A 549 9.12 4.89 -19.64
C GLY A 549 9.24 5.20 -21.12
N SER A 550 8.58 4.43 -21.98
CA SER A 550 8.47 4.74 -23.40
C SER A 550 7.92 6.19 -23.49
N ASN A 551 8.82 7.14 -23.79
CA ASN A 551 8.42 8.44 -24.25
C ASN A 551 7.62 8.25 -25.53
N GLY A 552 6.30 8.19 -25.40
CA GLY A 552 5.36 8.24 -26.50
C GLY A 552 4.88 9.67 -26.69
#